data_3db6cd4d655091a0c4bc8b80f88ba466
#
_entry.id   3db6cd4d655091a0c4bc8b80f88ba466
#
_cell.length_a   1.000
_cell.length_b   1.000
_cell.length_c   1.000
_cell.angle_alpha   90.00
_cell.angle_beta   90.00
_cell.angle_gamma   90.00
#
_symmetry.space_group_name_H-M   'P 1'
#
loop_
_entity.id
_entity.type
_entity.pdbx_description
1 polymer ?
#
loop_
_entity_poly.entity_id
_entity_poly.type
_entity_poly.pdbx_seq_one_letter_code
_entity_poly.pdbx_strand_id
1 'polypeptide(L)'
;MTRNLDASAPFRVVFVCTGNICRSPMAEVVFRHLADASGHGARVASSSAGTGDWHVGERGDERTLAALQRRGYDGSRHRARQFTADTFDVNDLVVALDRSHERILRGWARTEEDADKVALLLGFLPNPTTLDVPDPYYAATEMFDDVLGMIEDATRSLFRQLEPALRPGSRTAAFPFGAS
;
A
#
# COMPACT_ATOMS: atom_id res chain seq x y z
N MET A 1 -11.04 10.17 -17.44
CA MET A 1 -10.37 11.49 -17.40
C MET A 1 -8.93 11.27 -16.96
N THR A 2 -7.98 11.39 -17.89
CA THR A 2 -6.55 11.30 -17.57
C THR A 2 -6.17 12.51 -16.76
N ARG A 3 -5.92 12.34 -15.46
CA ARG A 3 -5.32 13.38 -14.63
C ARG A 3 -3.98 13.74 -15.24
N ASN A 4 -3.83 14.96 -15.73
CA ASN A 4 -2.53 15.55 -15.99
C ASN A 4 -1.82 15.61 -14.64
N LEU A 5 -1.00 14.60 -14.34
CA LEU A 5 -0.10 14.67 -13.19
C LEU A 5 0.80 15.88 -13.49
N ASP A 6 0.54 16.96 -12.78
CA ASP A 6 1.48 18.07 -12.74
C ASP A 6 2.85 17.44 -12.42
N ALA A 7 3.83 17.67 -13.27
CA ALA A 7 5.15 17.01 -13.18
C ALA A 7 5.87 17.27 -11.85
N SER A 8 5.28 18.07 -10.98
CA SER A 8 5.76 18.44 -9.65
C SER A 8 5.08 17.69 -8.50
N ALA A 9 3.87 17.12 -8.69
CA ALA A 9 3.16 16.42 -7.60
C ALA A 9 3.60 14.96 -7.52
N PRO A 10 3.86 14.42 -6.29
CA PRO A 10 4.22 13.01 -6.14
C PRO A 10 3.02 12.10 -6.45
N PHE A 11 3.30 10.93 -7.05
CA PHE A 11 2.34 9.84 -7.12
C PHE A 11 2.03 9.34 -5.70
N ARG A 12 0.76 9.18 -5.35
CA ARG A 12 0.32 8.83 -4.00
C ARG A 12 -0.30 7.45 -3.96
N VAL A 13 0.26 6.59 -3.13
CA VAL A 13 -0.28 5.24 -2.86
C VAL A 13 -0.68 5.10 -1.40
N VAL A 14 -1.84 4.50 -1.14
CA VAL A 14 -2.28 4.14 0.21
C VAL A 14 -2.50 2.63 0.30
N PHE A 15 -1.88 1.99 1.30
CA PHE A 15 -2.05 0.57 1.62
C PHE A 15 -3.12 0.40 2.70
N VAL A 16 -4.05 -0.55 2.52
CA VAL A 16 -5.21 -0.67 3.41
C VAL A 16 -5.36 -2.09 3.94
N CYS A 17 -5.44 -2.23 5.25
CA CYS A 17 -5.84 -3.45 5.95
C CYS A 17 -6.98 -3.16 6.94
N THR A 18 -7.24 -4.02 7.90
CA THR A 18 -8.34 -3.84 8.87
C THR A 18 -8.00 -2.77 9.91
N GLY A 19 -6.99 -3.01 10.74
CA GLY A 19 -6.68 -2.17 11.91
C GLY A 19 -5.59 -1.12 11.69
N ASN A 20 -4.88 -1.18 10.56
CA ASN A 20 -3.73 -0.31 10.25
C ASN A 20 -2.61 -0.37 11.30
N ILE A 21 -2.39 -1.53 11.90
CA ILE A 21 -1.29 -1.76 12.86
C ILE A 21 -0.35 -2.91 12.48
N CYS A 22 -0.71 -3.77 11.52
CA CYS A 22 0.11 -4.90 11.07
C CYS A 22 0.47 -4.82 9.59
N ARG A 23 -0.41 -5.30 8.70
CA ARG A 23 -0.11 -5.53 7.27
C ARG A 23 0.12 -4.24 6.48
N SER A 24 -0.79 -3.28 6.57
CA SER A 24 -0.68 -2.03 5.80
C SER A 24 0.50 -1.14 6.21
N PRO A 25 0.87 -1.04 7.51
CA PRO A 25 2.12 -0.38 7.90
C PRO A 25 3.36 -1.05 7.32
N MET A 26 3.41 -2.39 7.27
CA MET A 26 4.52 -3.11 6.63
C MET A 26 4.68 -2.68 5.16
N ALA A 27 3.58 -2.71 4.40
CA ALA A 27 3.58 -2.34 2.99
C ALA A 27 4.01 -0.87 2.77
N GLU A 28 3.47 0.06 3.56
CA GLU A 28 3.85 1.47 3.51
C GLU A 28 5.35 1.67 3.72
N VAL A 29 5.88 1.08 4.78
CA VAL A 29 7.29 1.27 5.18
C VAL A 29 8.24 0.66 4.14
N VAL A 30 7.93 -0.56 3.66
CA VAL A 30 8.71 -1.22 2.60
C VAL A 30 8.70 -0.41 1.31
N PHE A 31 7.53 0.07 0.88
CA PHE A 31 7.40 0.87 -0.34
C PHE A 31 8.18 2.18 -0.25
N ARG A 32 8.09 2.89 0.87
CA ARG A 32 8.86 4.11 1.12
C ARG A 32 10.36 3.85 1.04
N HIS A 33 10.82 2.79 1.69
CA HIS A 33 12.24 2.40 1.65
C HIS A 33 12.72 2.13 0.21
N LEU A 34 11.93 1.43 -0.60
CA LEU A 34 12.26 1.16 -2.01
C LEU A 34 12.34 2.46 -2.82
N ALA A 35 11.39 3.36 -2.62
CA ALA A 35 11.36 4.66 -3.30
C ALA A 35 12.58 5.51 -2.96
N ASP A 36 12.93 5.59 -1.67
CA ASP A 36 14.09 6.35 -1.20
C ASP A 36 15.40 5.76 -1.73
N ALA A 37 15.57 4.43 -1.63
CA ALA A 37 16.76 3.73 -2.11
C ALA A 37 16.96 3.84 -3.63
N SER A 38 15.88 4.01 -4.40
CA SER A 38 15.92 4.15 -5.86
C SER A 38 16.00 5.62 -6.31
N GLY A 39 16.08 6.58 -5.38
CA GLY A 39 16.12 8.01 -5.71
C GLY A 39 14.78 8.61 -6.13
N HIS A 40 13.67 7.91 -5.91
CA HIS A 40 12.32 8.36 -6.27
C HIS A 40 11.50 8.91 -5.07
N GLY A 41 12.10 9.06 -3.89
CA GLY A 41 11.41 9.48 -2.68
C GLY A 41 10.64 10.79 -2.78
N ALA A 42 11.11 11.73 -3.61
CA ALA A 42 10.40 12.98 -3.85
C ALA A 42 9.25 12.87 -4.88
N ARG A 43 9.19 11.78 -5.63
CA ARG A 43 8.24 11.58 -6.73
C ARG A 43 7.09 10.63 -6.38
N VAL A 44 7.18 9.95 -5.27
CA VAL A 44 6.14 9.04 -4.79
C VAL A 44 5.97 9.20 -3.28
N ALA A 45 4.73 9.21 -2.84
CA ALA A 45 4.40 9.25 -1.42
C ALA A 45 3.57 8.01 -1.07
N SER A 46 4.00 7.27 -0.06
CA SER A 46 3.26 6.14 0.48
C SER A 46 2.61 6.48 1.82
N SER A 47 1.47 5.88 2.05
CA SER A 47 0.73 5.97 3.30
C SER A 47 -0.03 4.68 3.56
N SER A 48 -0.62 4.53 4.74
CA SER A 48 -1.48 3.41 5.06
C SER A 48 -2.69 3.83 5.87
N ALA A 49 -3.76 3.01 5.83
CA ALA A 49 -4.98 3.24 6.58
C ALA A 49 -5.66 1.91 6.92
N GLY A 50 -6.63 1.93 7.82
CA GLY A 50 -7.47 0.79 8.16
C GLY A 50 -8.90 0.95 7.68
N THR A 51 -9.58 -0.15 7.40
CA THR A 51 -11.03 -0.12 7.18
C THR A 51 -11.79 0.12 8.50
N GLY A 52 -11.19 -0.25 9.64
CA GLY A 52 -11.72 0.02 10.98
C GLY A 52 -11.04 1.19 11.66
N ASP A 53 -11.64 1.64 12.75
CA ASP A 53 -11.21 2.81 13.53
C ASP A 53 -10.67 2.47 14.93
N TRP A 54 -10.65 1.18 15.31
CA TRP A 54 -10.33 0.72 16.69
C TRP A 54 -8.95 1.16 17.20
N HIS A 55 -7.98 1.35 16.29
CA HIS A 55 -6.59 1.63 16.62
C HIS A 55 -6.14 3.04 16.22
N VAL A 56 -7.06 3.92 15.82
CA VAL A 56 -6.71 5.28 15.38
C VAL A 56 -5.80 5.99 16.39
N GLY A 57 -4.66 6.50 15.92
CA GLY A 57 -3.64 7.17 16.74
C GLY A 57 -2.62 6.23 17.40
N GLU A 58 -2.86 4.92 17.42
CA GLU A 58 -1.92 3.95 17.97
C GLU A 58 -0.71 3.74 17.08
N ARG A 59 0.37 3.26 17.69
CA ARG A 59 1.56 2.79 16.96
C ARG A 59 1.25 1.46 16.25
N GLY A 60 2.12 1.08 15.34
CA GLY A 60 2.10 -0.30 14.82
C GLY A 60 2.23 -1.33 15.93
N ASP A 61 1.64 -2.51 15.74
CA ASP A 61 1.82 -3.66 16.63
C ASP A 61 3.31 -3.90 16.87
N GLU A 62 3.69 -4.18 18.13
CA GLU A 62 5.11 -4.33 18.51
C GLU A 62 5.81 -5.44 17.70
N ARG A 63 5.08 -6.52 17.37
CA ARG A 63 5.61 -7.62 16.54
C ARG A 63 5.83 -7.17 15.09
N THR A 64 4.95 -6.30 14.56
CA THR A 64 5.12 -5.64 13.26
C THR A 64 6.38 -4.79 13.25
N LEU A 65 6.53 -3.92 14.26
CA LEU A 65 7.68 -3.02 14.36
C LEU A 65 8.99 -3.80 14.52
N ALA A 66 8.97 -4.89 15.32
CA ALA A 66 10.12 -5.77 15.49
C ALA A 66 10.50 -6.52 14.20
N ALA A 67 9.51 -7.04 13.45
CA ALA A 67 9.74 -7.69 12.17
C ALA A 67 10.37 -6.73 11.14
N LEU A 68 9.83 -5.51 11.03
CA LEU A 68 10.38 -4.45 10.18
C LEU A 68 11.83 -4.13 10.57
N GLN A 69 12.10 -3.93 11.87
CA GLN A 69 13.42 -3.59 12.38
C GLN A 69 14.47 -4.69 12.07
N ARG A 70 14.10 -5.98 12.22
CA ARG A 70 14.99 -7.09 11.90
C ARG A 70 15.46 -7.08 10.44
N ARG A 71 14.66 -6.53 9.53
CA ARG A 71 14.98 -6.40 8.10
C ARG A 71 15.49 -5.01 7.70
N GLY A 72 15.81 -4.14 8.67
CA GLY A 72 16.39 -2.83 8.43
C GLY A 72 15.41 -1.73 8.04
N TYR A 73 14.10 -1.94 8.27
CA TYR A 73 13.07 -0.94 8.03
C TYR A 73 12.71 -0.16 9.30
N ASP A 74 12.43 1.13 9.16
CA ASP A 74 11.96 1.98 10.27
C ASP A 74 10.45 2.24 10.18
N GLY A 75 9.67 1.55 11.03
CA GLY A 75 8.24 1.74 11.21
C GLY A 75 7.88 2.64 12.41
N SER A 76 8.84 3.20 13.13
CA SER A 76 8.64 3.87 14.43
C SER A 76 7.67 5.05 14.39
N ARG A 77 7.62 5.76 13.26
CA ARG A 77 6.76 6.95 13.08
C ARG A 77 5.31 6.62 12.71
N HIS A 78 5.00 5.35 12.44
CA HIS A 78 3.64 4.97 12.06
C HIS A 78 2.62 5.32 13.15
N ARG A 79 1.48 5.85 12.72
CA ARG A 79 0.27 6.04 13.54
C ARG A 79 -0.93 5.57 12.73
N ALA A 80 -1.71 4.68 13.32
CA ALA A 80 -2.90 4.13 12.69
C ALA A 80 -3.94 5.21 12.41
N ARG A 81 -4.58 5.10 11.26
CA ARG A 81 -5.68 5.99 10.84
C ARG A 81 -6.72 5.20 10.07
N GLN A 82 -7.96 5.71 10.05
CA GLN A 82 -9.03 5.12 9.29
C GLN A 82 -9.01 5.62 7.83
N PHE A 83 -9.32 4.72 6.90
CA PHE A 83 -9.64 5.07 5.52
C PHE A 83 -11.05 5.67 5.46
N THR A 84 -11.20 6.78 4.79
CA THR A 84 -12.49 7.42 4.52
C THR A 84 -12.66 7.63 3.02
N ALA A 85 -13.89 7.90 2.57
CA ALA A 85 -14.15 8.16 1.15
C ALA A 85 -13.28 9.30 0.58
N ASP A 86 -12.98 10.32 1.39
CA ASP A 86 -12.10 11.43 0.98
C ASP A 86 -10.64 10.99 0.76
N THR A 87 -10.24 9.82 1.28
CA THR A 87 -8.92 9.26 1.02
C THR A 87 -8.71 8.94 -0.46
N PHE A 88 -9.78 8.64 -1.21
CA PHE A 88 -9.71 8.46 -2.66
C PHE A 88 -9.25 9.74 -3.39
N ASP A 89 -9.69 10.92 -2.91
CA ASP A 89 -9.41 12.19 -3.60
C ASP A 89 -7.91 12.55 -3.64
N VAL A 90 -7.18 12.11 -2.63
CA VAL A 90 -5.76 12.45 -2.45
C VAL A 90 -4.80 11.33 -2.84
N ASN A 91 -5.30 10.17 -3.24
CA ASN A 91 -4.48 9.04 -3.65
C ASN A 91 -4.74 8.64 -5.10
N ASP A 92 -3.68 8.24 -5.78
CA ASP A 92 -3.72 7.77 -7.17
C ASP A 92 -3.93 6.24 -7.23
N LEU A 93 -3.48 5.52 -6.19
CA LEU A 93 -3.61 4.08 -6.07
C LEU A 93 -3.99 3.70 -4.63
N VAL A 94 -4.98 2.82 -4.49
CA VAL A 94 -5.46 2.27 -3.22
C VAL A 94 -5.23 0.77 -3.22
N VAL A 95 -4.30 0.31 -2.39
CA VAL A 95 -3.84 -1.09 -2.39
C VAL A 95 -4.42 -1.84 -1.19
N ALA A 96 -5.34 -2.75 -1.47
CA ALA A 96 -5.94 -3.65 -0.49
C ALA A 96 -5.01 -4.83 -0.17
N LEU A 97 -4.91 -5.20 1.09
CA LEU A 97 -4.06 -6.31 1.54
C LEU A 97 -4.71 -7.69 1.37
N ASP A 98 -6.03 -7.73 1.25
CA ASP A 98 -6.79 -8.94 0.93
C ASP A 98 -8.13 -8.59 0.24
N ARG A 99 -8.83 -9.61 -0.26
CA ARG A 99 -10.10 -9.45 -0.98
C ARG A 99 -11.24 -8.91 -0.11
N SER A 100 -11.18 -9.08 1.20
CA SER A 100 -12.18 -8.49 2.10
C SER A 100 -12.04 -6.97 2.15
N HIS A 101 -10.81 -6.47 2.24
CA HIS A 101 -10.51 -5.04 2.16
C HIS A 101 -10.88 -4.46 0.79
N GLU A 102 -10.53 -5.16 -0.29
CA GLU A 102 -10.91 -4.74 -1.65
C GLU A 102 -12.42 -4.55 -1.78
N ARG A 103 -13.22 -5.53 -1.30
CA ARG A 103 -14.69 -5.45 -1.35
C ARG A 103 -15.23 -4.24 -0.56
N ILE A 104 -14.69 -3.98 0.63
CA ILE A 104 -15.08 -2.84 1.45
C ILE A 104 -14.74 -1.54 0.73
N LEU A 105 -13.52 -1.40 0.23
CA LEU A 105 -13.05 -0.19 -0.46
C LEU A 105 -13.85 0.10 -1.72
N ARG A 106 -14.15 -0.92 -2.53
CA ARG A 106 -15.03 -0.75 -3.69
C ARG A 106 -16.45 -0.36 -3.30
N GLY A 107 -16.95 -0.83 -2.15
CA GLY A 107 -18.22 -0.41 -1.59
C GLY A 107 -18.25 1.05 -1.11
N TRP A 108 -17.10 1.60 -0.76
CA TRP A 108 -16.96 3.01 -0.34
C TRP A 108 -16.62 3.95 -1.49
N ALA A 109 -16.27 3.42 -2.65
CA ALA A 109 -16.02 4.21 -3.85
C ALA A 109 -17.30 4.97 -4.25
N ARG A 110 -17.15 6.28 -4.50
CA ARG A 110 -18.26 7.17 -4.85
C ARG A 110 -18.46 7.25 -6.36
N THR A 111 -17.43 6.88 -7.12
CA THR A 111 -17.38 6.93 -8.58
C THR A 111 -16.69 5.69 -9.14
N GLU A 112 -16.81 5.45 -10.44
CA GLU A 112 -16.02 4.42 -11.13
C GLU A 112 -14.52 4.73 -11.05
N GLU A 113 -14.14 6.02 -11.13
CA GLU A 113 -12.74 6.44 -10.99
C GLU A 113 -12.18 6.05 -9.61
N ASP A 114 -12.95 6.22 -8.52
CA ASP A 114 -12.55 5.77 -7.19
C ASP A 114 -12.36 4.25 -7.16
N ALA A 115 -13.30 3.50 -7.73
CA ALA A 115 -13.24 2.04 -7.77
C ALA A 115 -12.05 1.52 -8.61
N ASP A 116 -11.71 2.20 -9.70
CA ASP A 116 -10.58 1.84 -10.57
C ASP A 116 -9.22 2.04 -9.89
N LYS A 117 -9.14 2.86 -8.84
CA LYS A 117 -7.92 3.03 -8.03
C LYS A 117 -7.64 1.82 -7.14
N VAL A 118 -8.62 0.95 -6.89
CA VAL A 118 -8.49 -0.16 -5.93
C VAL A 118 -7.86 -1.37 -6.59
N ALA A 119 -6.74 -1.85 -6.02
CA ALA A 119 -6.04 -3.05 -6.46
C ALA A 119 -5.62 -3.91 -5.28
N LEU A 120 -5.40 -5.20 -5.50
CA LEU A 120 -4.89 -6.14 -4.51
C LEU A 120 -3.36 -6.17 -4.52
N LEU A 121 -2.71 -6.11 -3.35
CA LEU A 121 -1.25 -6.11 -3.26
C LEU A 121 -0.63 -7.34 -3.92
N LEU A 122 -1.12 -8.54 -3.60
CA LEU A 122 -0.58 -9.78 -4.18
C LEU A 122 -0.89 -9.93 -5.68
N GLY A 123 -1.85 -9.16 -6.21
CA GLY A 123 -2.14 -9.10 -7.64
C GLY A 123 -1.00 -8.51 -8.48
N PHE A 124 -0.05 -7.80 -7.87
CA PHE A 124 1.15 -7.31 -8.56
C PHE A 124 2.23 -8.37 -8.77
N LEU A 125 2.12 -9.52 -8.12
CA LEU A 125 3.01 -10.66 -8.37
C LEU A 125 2.70 -11.28 -9.74
N PRO A 126 3.70 -11.80 -10.46
CA PRO A 126 3.49 -12.36 -11.80
C PRO A 126 2.60 -13.63 -11.81
N ASN A 127 2.62 -14.43 -10.76
CA ASN A 127 1.84 -15.66 -10.63
C ASN A 127 1.43 -15.87 -9.16
N PRO A 128 0.50 -15.05 -8.63
CA PRO A 128 0.12 -15.18 -7.25
C PRO A 128 -0.65 -16.47 -6.99
N THR A 129 -0.25 -17.24 -5.98
CA THR A 129 -0.98 -18.43 -5.52
C THR A 129 -2.17 -18.08 -4.65
N THR A 130 -2.19 -16.89 -4.08
CA THR A 130 -3.28 -16.29 -3.32
C THR A 130 -3.30 -14.78 -3.56
N LEU A 131 -4.45 -14.16 -3.36
CA LEU A 131 -4.60 -12.69 -3.40
C LEU A 131 -4.77 -12.09 -2.00
N ASP A 132 -4.74 -12.93 -0.96
CA ASP A 132 -4.96 -12.53 0.41
C ASP A 132 -3.65 -12.61 1.21
N VAL A 133 -3.18 -11.48 1.73
CA VAL A 133 -2.13 -11.46 2.75
C VAL A 133 -2.74 -11.90 4.07
N PRO A 134 -2.28 -13.00 4.70
CA PRO A 134 -2.84 -13.49 5.94
C PRO A 134 -2.75 -12.45 7.06
N ASP A 135 -3.73 -12.44 7.96
CA ASP A 135 -3.69 -11.56 9.14
C ASP A 135 -2.89 -12.22 10.28
N PRO A 136 -1.73 -11.66 10.67
CA PRO A 136 -0.89 -12.24 11.70
C PRO A 136 -1.33 -11.88 13.13
N TYR A 137 -2.34 -11.04 13.31
CA TYR A 137 -2.67 -10.44 14.61
C TYR A 137 -2.89 -11.45 15.72
N TYR A 138 -3.60 -12.56 15.45
CA TYR A 138 -3.85 -13.64 16.41
C TYR A 138 -2.88 -14.81 16.27
N ALA A 139 -1.85 -14.68 15.46
CA ALA A 139 -0.88 -15.75 15.21
C ALA A 139 0.38 -15.61 16.07
N ALA A 140 1.25 -16.62 16.02
CA ALA A 140 2.56 -16.58 16.63
C ALA A 140 3.47 -15.52 15.98
N THR A 141 4.49 -15.08 16.72
CA THR A 141 5.39 -13.99 16.29
C THR A 141 6.08 -14.28 14.95
N GLU A 142 6.41 -15.54 14.69
CA GLU A 142 7.07 -15.99 13.45
C GLU A 142 6.23 -15.66 12.20
N MET A 143 4.91 -15.67 12.32
CA MET A 143 4.01 -15.32 11.21
C MET A 143 4.17 -13.87 10.75
N PHE A 144 4.61 -12.98 11.61
CA PHE A 144 4.89 -11.59 11.22
C PHE A 144 6.06 -11.50 10.24
N ASP A 145 7.07 -12.34 10.38
CA ASP A 145 8.20 -12.40 9.44
C ASP A 145 7.78 -13.01 8.10
N ASP A 146 6.93 -14.05 8.10
CA ASP A 146 6.40 -14.66 6.88
C ASP A 146 5.51 -13.69 6.11
N VAL A 147 4.60 -13.02 6.81
CA VAL A 147 3.73 -11.99 6.23
C VAL A 147 4.54 -10.82 5.68
N LEU A 148 5.56 -10.36 6.41
CA LEU A 148 6.45 -9.32 5.91
C LEU A 148 7.17 -9.76 4.62
N GLY A 149 7.63 -11.01 4.53
CA GLY A 149 8.24 -11.55 3.31
C GLY A 149 7.30 -11.51 2.10
N MET A 150 6.03 -11.92 2.27
CA MET A 150 5.01 -11.82 1.22
C MET A 150 4.78 -10.36 0.77
N ILE A 151 4.68 -9.46 1.74
CA ILE A 151 4.48 -8.03 1.50
C ILE A 151 5.69 -7.42 0.78
N GLU A 152 6.92 -7.78 1.17
CA GLU A 152 8.13 -7.30 0.49
C GLU A 152 8.16 -7.70 -0.98
N ASP A 153 7.88 -8.96 -1.30
CA ASP A 153 7.91 -9.46 -2.67
C ASP A 153 6.88 -8.74 -3.54
N ALA A 154 5.65 -8.61 -3.04
CA ALA A 154 4.57 -7.95 -3.78
C ALA A 154 4.79 -6.43 -3.90
N THR A 155 5.26 -5.78 -2.83
CA THR A 155 5.56 -4.34 -2.82
C THR A 155 6.72 -4.01 -3.76
N ARG A 156 7.74 -4.87 -3.80
CA ARG A 156 8.85 -4.73 -4.76
C ARG A 156 8.37 -4.90 -6.20
N SER A 157 7.44 -5.83 -6.45
CA SER A 157 6.84 -6.01 -7.77
C SER A 157 6.00 -4.80 -8.18
N LEU A 158 5.17 -4.28 -7.28
CA LEU A 158 4.42 -3.05 -7.49
C LEU A 158 5.35 -1.88 -7.83
N PHE A 159 6.40 -1.67 -7.04
CA PHE A 159 7.34 -0.57 -7.25
C PHE A 159 8.00 -0.65 -8.63
N ARG A 160 8.48 -1.84 -9.04
CA ARG A 160 9.06 -2.04 -10.39
C ARG A 160 8.09 -1.71 -11.53
N GLN A 161 6.80 -1.97 -11.34
CA GLN A 161 5.77 -1.63 -12.34
C GLN A 161 5.49 -0.13 -12.40
N LEU A 162 5.64 0.59 -11.28
CA LEU A 162 5.46 2.04 -11.21
C LEU A 162 6.71 2.83 -11.66
N GLU A 163 7.89 2.29 -11.43
CA GLU A 163 9.17 3.00 -11.63
C GLU A 163 9.32 3.67 -13.01
N PRO A 164 8.92 3.05 -14.15
CA PRO A 164 9.00 3.70 -15.46
C PRO A 164 8.19 5.00 -15.55
N ALA A 165 7.04 5.06 -14.85
CA ALA A 165 6.20 6.26 -14.82
C ALA A 165 6.75 7.36 -13.89
N LEU A 166 7.64 7.02 -12.97
CA LEU A 166 8.27 7.96 -12.04
C LEU A 166 9.49 8.68 -12.64
N ARG A 167 9.97 8.27 -13.82
CA ARG A 167 11.15 8.88 -14.46
C ARG A 167 10.84 10.29 -14.96
N PRO A 168 11.81 11.25 -14.86
CA PRO A 168 11.65 12.59 -15.42
C PRO A 168 11.38 12.51 -16.94
N GLY A 169 10.33 13.20 -17.41
CA GLY A 169 10.01 13.26 -18.84
C GLY A 169 9.20 12.07 -19.36
N SER A 170 8.81 11.09 -18.55
CA SER A 170 7.82 10.10 -18.95
C SER A 170 6.47 10.82 -19.11
N ARG A 171 6.05 11.01 -20.35
CA ARG A 171 4.70 11.49 -20.68
C ARG A 171 3.73 10.39 -20.25
N THR A 172 2.82 10.71 -19.37
CA THR A 172 1.52 10.07 -19.13
C THR A 172 1.40 8.65 -19.72
N ALA A 173 2.05 7.68 -19.11
CA ALA A 173 1.59 6.31 -19.27
C ALA A 173 0.27 6.24 -18.48
N ALA A 174 -0.83 5.94 -19.19
CA ALA A 174 -2.02 5.45 -18.50
C ALA A 174 -1.54 4.33 -17.58
N PHE A 175 -1.84 4.43 -16.26
CA PHE A 175 -1.42 3.41 -15.33
C PHE A 175 -1.97 2.06 -15.79
N PRO A 176 -1.15 1.01 -15.87
CA PRO A 176 -1.57 -0.28 -16.41
C PRO A 176 -2.55 -1.04 -15.51
N PHE A 177 -3.12 -0.38 -14.51
CA PHE A 177 -3.97 -1.00 -13.49
C PHE A 177 -5.47 -0.79 -13.71
N GLY A 178 -5.87 -0.35 -14.90
CA GLY A 178 -7.27 -0.25 -15.29
C GLY A 178 -7.74 -1.54 -15.93
N ALA A 179 -8.69 -2.20 -15.27
CA ALA A 179 -9.63 -3.20 -15.77
C ALA A 179 -9.03 -4.51 -16.36
N SER A 180 -9.14 -5.56 -15.62
CA SER A 180 -9.48 -6.91 -16.13
C SER A 180 -10.73 -7.37 -15.43
#